data_106216d55a1397fe3fb5714e8bf7558f
#
_entry.id   106216d55a1397fe3fb5714e8bf7558f
#
_cell.length_a   1.000
_cell.length_b   1.000
_cell.length_c   1.000
_cell.angle_alpha   90.00
_cell.angle_beta   90.00
_cell.angle_gamma   90.00
#
_symmetry.space_group_name_H-M   'P 1'
#
loop_
_entity.id
_entity.type
_entity.pdbx_description
1 polymer ?
#
loop_
_entity_poly.entity_id
_entity_poly.type
_entity_poly.pdbx_seq_one_letter_code
_entity_poly.pdbx_strand_id
1 'polypeptide(L)'
;MAIQYNESYKEVIYSYAHNVNTRDGGTHVEGLKMALTKVINDAGKKLNVLKDSDKLSGEDVREGITAVVSVKLINAQFESQTKDKLNNSHIRGFVNKCVTEHMSTFLEENPNVAKELVLRCITAQKARDAARNARELTRRKGVLGSTTLPGKLADCSDRRSELCEIYIVEGDSAGGTAKQGRDRRFQAILPLRGKILNVEKVRLNRVLENEEIKSMITAFGCGILDDFDESKLRYDRIISMTDADVDGAHIRILLYTFLFRYMRPLIEHGHVYAAKPPLYKASFKGHDDYLYSEEEKLEYDRNATGKIEYQRYKGLGEMSKEQLWDTTMNPATRTLIRVTMQDAAEADQMFAMLMGESPELRRKFIEENASLVTDLDI
;
A
#
# COMPACT_ATOMS: atom_id res chain seq x y z
N MET A 1 9.69 -25.43 15.57
CA MET A 1 9.85 -24.53 14.42
C MET A 1 9.18 -25.16 13.21
N ALA A 2 8.50 -24.34 12.38
CA ALA A 2 7.94 -24.75 11.09
C ALA A 2 8.30 -23.67 10.06
N ILE A 3 8.58 -24.10 8.83
CA ILE A 3 8.95 -23.19 7.72
C ILE A 3 8.23 -23.67 6.47
N GLN A 4 7.64 -22.74 5.75
CA GLN A 4 7.02 -22.98 4.46
C GLN A 4 7.38 -21.81 3.52
N TYR A 5 7.67 -22.11 2.27
CA TYR A 5 7.75 -21.11 1.19
C TYR A 5 6.46 -21.17 0.37
N ASN A 6 5.93 -20.00 0.06
CA ASN A 6 4.71 -19.82 -0.74
C ASN A 6 4.98 -18.85 -1.90
N GLU A 7 4.03 -18.63 -2.78
CA GLU A 7 4.20 -17.74 -3.94
C GLU A 7 4.17 -16.23 -3.60
N SER A 8 3.91 -15.89 -2.34
CA SER A 8 3.95 -14.51 -1.85
C SER A 8 5.37 -13.94 -1.92
N TYR A 9 5.48 -12.62 -2.00
CA TYR A 9 6.76 -11.89 -1.96
C TYR A 9 7.09 -11.37 -0.55
N LYS A 10 6.23 -11.66 0.44
CA LYS A 10 6.37 -11.16 1.81
C LYS A 10 7.10 -12.15 2.71
N GLU A 11 7.87 -11.61 3.65
CA GLU A 11 8.41 -12.33 4.79
C GLU A 11 7.38 -12.30 5.93
N VAL A 12 6.93 -13.47 6.40
CA VAL A 12 6.03 -13.61 7.55
C VAL A 12 6.67 -14.54 8.56
N ILE A 13 7.05 -14.01 9.72
CA ILE A 13 7.66 -14.81 10.81
C ILE A 13 6.87 -14.59 12.09
N TYR A 14 6.19 -15.64 12.54
CA TYR A 14 5.57 -15.68 13.86
C TYR A 14 6.58 -16.17 14.89
N SER A 15 6.84 -15.38 15.91
CA SER A 15 7.87 -15.70 16.89
C SER A 15 7.34 -15.71 18.32
N TYR A 16 7.78 -16.71 19.10
CA TYR A 16 7.32 -16.93 20.45
C TYR A 16 8.48 -17.26 21.39
N ALA A 17 8.46 -16.69 22.59
CA ALA A 17 9.27 -17.12 23.71
C ALA A 17 8.33 -17.65 24.80
N HIS A 18 8.40 -18.94 25.13
CA HIS A 18 7.35 -19.69 25.81
C HIS A 18 6.05 -19.64 24.99
N ASN A 19 4.97 -19.05 25.54
CA ASN A 19 3.72 -18.85 24.83
C ASN A 19 3.45 -17.36 24.59
N VAL A 20 4.46 -16.49 24.80
CA VAL A 20 4.35 -15.05 24.57
C VAL A 20 4.75 -14.75 23.13
N ASN A 21 3.87 -14.09 22.40
CA ASN A 21 4.16 -13.62 21.05
C ASN A 21 5.15 -12.45 21.11
N THR A 22 6.31 -12.62 20.49
CA THR A 22 7.34 -11.57 20.40
C THR A 22 7.19 -10.82 19.07
N ARG A 23 6.31 -9.83 19.04
CA ARG A 23 5.93 -9.11 17.81
C ARG A 23 7.12 -8.47 17.09
N ASP A 24 8.08 -7.95 17.85
CA ASP A 24 9.30 -7.33 17.34
C ASP A 24 10.45 -8.34 17.17
N GLY A 25 10.14 -9.65 17.30
CA GLY A 25 11.12 -10.71 17.12
C GLY A 25 12.10 -10.82 18.28
N GLY A 26 13.39 -10.71 17.99
CA GLY A 26 14.51 -10.81 18.94
C GLY A 26 15.54 -11.83 18.53
N THR A 27 16.40 -12.22 19.48
CA THR A 27 17.59 -13.06 19.22
C THR A 27 17.31 -14.41 18.58
N HIS A 28 16.16 -15.04 18.86
CA HIS A 28 15.74 -16.30 18.23
C HIS A 28 15.37 -16.12 16.74
N VAL A 29 14.73 -15.01 16.39
CA VAL A 29 14.42 -14.66 14.99
C VAL A 29 15.69 -14.31 14.24
N GLU A 30 16.60 -13.56 14.85
CA GLU A 30 17.91 -13.26 14.27
C GLU A 30 18.70 -14.56 13.97
N GLY A 31 18.71 -15.50 14.92
CA GLY A 31 19.34 -16.80 14.73
C GLY A 31 18.75 -17.59 13.57
N LEU A 32 17.42 -17.61 13.43
CA LEU A 32 16.72 -18.21 12.29
C LEU A 32 17.13 -17.56 10.96
N LYS A 33 17.07 -16.22 10.87
CA LYS A 33 17.43 -15.46 9.67
C LYS A 33 18.88 -15.71 9.22
N MET A 34 19.80 -15.74 10.16
CA MET A 34 21.22 -16.04 9.89
C MET A 34 21.41 -17.48 9.37
N ALA A 35 20.78 -18.45 10.00
CA ALA A 35 20.87 -19.86 9.61
C ALA A 35 20.34 -20.09 8.19
N LEU A 36 19.13 -19.59 7.90
CA LEU A 36 18.51 -19.71 6.57
C LEU A 36 19.40 -19.13 5.48
N THR A 37 19.92 -17.93 5.70
CA THR A 37 20.81 -17.28 4.73
C THR A 37 22.06 -18.10 4.46
N LYS A 38 22.67 -18.66 5.50
CA LYS A 38 23.85 -19.52 5.37
C LYS A 38 23.52 -20.81 4.64
N VAL A 39 22.53 -21.57 5.12
CA VAL A 39 22.21 -22.91 4.60
C VAL A 39 21.81 -22.86 3.11
N ILE A 40 21.01 -21.88 2.71
CA ILE A 40 20.58 -21.76 1.31
C ILE A 40 21.73 -21.35 0.38
N ASN A 41 22.63 -20.46 0.82
CA ASN A 41 23.85 -20.17 0.07
C ASN A 41 24.76 -21.39 -0.07
N ASP A 42 24.96 -22.13 1.01
CA ASP A 42 25.78 -23.36 1.02
C ASP A 42 25.17 -24.43 0.11
N ALA A 43 23.85 -24.63 0.18
CA ALA A 43 23.13 -25.56 -0.71
C ALA A 43 23.24 -25.16 -2.18
N GLY A 44 23.10 -23.86 -2.49
CA GLY A 44 23.23 -23.36 -3.86
C GLY A 44 24.61 -23.60 -4.48
N LYS A 45 25.65 -23.47 -3.68
CA LYS A 45 27.04 -23.79 -4.09
C LYS A 45 27.24 -25.29 -4.27
N LYS A 46 26.81 -26.11 -3.31
CA LYS A 46 26.89 -27.58 -3.41
C LYS A 46 26.17 -28.14 -4.64
N LEU A 47 25.05 -27.54 -5.01
CA LEU A 47 24.26 -27.92 -6.19
C LEU A 47 24.78 -27.32 -7.51
N ASN A 48 25.87 -26.55 -7.47
CA ASN A 48 26.40 -25.79 -8.62
C ASN A 48 25.37 -24.86 -9.29
N VAL A 49 24.37 -24.37 -8.53
CA VAL A 49 23.37 -23.42 -8.99
C VAL A 49 23.84 -21.98 -8.74
N LEU A 50 24.64 -21.78 -7.69
CA LEU A 50 25.33 -20.52 -7.39
C LEU A 50 26.81 -20.66 -7.65
N LYS A 51 27.44 -19.66 -8.26
CA LYS A 51 28.90 -19.56 -8.38
C LYS A 51 29.50 -19.19 -7.02
N ASP A 52 30.77 -19.48 -6.81
CA ASP A 52 31.45 -19.13 -5.55
C ASP A 52 31.48 -17.61 -5.28
N SER A 53 31.48 -16.80 -6.33
CA SER A 53 31.39 -15.34 -6.26
C SER A 53 29.99 -14.83 -5.89
N ASP A 54 28.96 -15.62 -6.12
CA ASP A 54 27.58 -15.18 -5.99
C ASP A 54 27.09 -15.43 -4.56
N LYS A 55 26.40 -14.46 -3.99
CA LYS A 55 25.87 -14.52 -2.64
C LYS A 55 24.45 -13.97 -2.60
N LEU A 56 23.54 -14.79 -2.17
CA LEU A 56 22.17 -14.37 -1.88
C LEU A 56 22.12 -13.58 -0.58
N SER A 57 21.41 -12.46 -0.57
CA SER A 57 21.17 -11.69 0.66
C SER A 57 20.12 -12.35 1.53
N GLY A 58 20.05 -11.92 2.79
CA GLY A 58 19.00 -12.39 3.69
C GLY A 58 17.59 -12.10 3.20
N GLU A 59 17.40 -10.98 2.52
CA GLU A 59 16.10 -10.60 1.92
C GLU A 59 15.71 -11.55 0.79
N ASP A 60 16.64 -11.87 -0.11
CA ASP A 60 16.40 -12.80 -1.22
C ASP A 60 15.99 -14.20 -0.72
N VAL A 61 16.63 -14.64 0.38
CA VAL A 61 16.38 -15.95 1.00
C VAL A 61 15.03 -16.00 1.70
N ARG A 62 14.55 -14.90 2.23
CA ARG A 62 13.31 -14.84 3.00
C ARG A 62 12.08 -14.34 2.20
N GLU A 63 12.24 -14.05 0.92
CA GLU A 63 11.09 -13.72 0.07
C GLU A 63 10.12 -14.90 -0.02
N GLY A 64 8.87 -14.68 0.37
CA GLY A 64 7.80 -15.68 0.35
C GLY A 64 7.90 -16.72 1.46
N ILE A 65 8.68 -16.49 2.51
CA ILE A 65 8.73 -17.37 3.67
C ILE A 65 7.56 -17.10 4.61
N THR A 66 6.95 -18.18 5.10
CA THR A 66 6.10 -18.18 6.29
C THR A 66 6.75 -19.10 7.31
N ALA A 67 7.13 -18.58 8.46
CA ALA A 67 7.82 -19.35 9.48
C ALA A 67 7.21 -19.12 10.86
N VAL A 68 7.28 -20.18 11.69
CA VAL A 68 6.97 -20.12 13.12
C VAL A 68 8.21 -20.54 13.88
N VAL A 69 8.72 -19.67 14.74
CA VAL A 69 9.80 -19.98 15.65
C VAL A 69 9.34 -19.80 17.10
N SER A 70 9.43 -20.88 17.88
CA SER A 70 9.07 -20.87 19.29
C SER A 70 10.21 -21.45 20.10
N VAL A 71 10.64 -20.74 21.14
CA VAL A 71 11.69 -21.18 22.06
C VAL A 71 11.15 -21.26 23.49
N LYS A 72 11.65 -22.25 24.26
CA LYS A 72 11.38 -22.39 25.69
C LYS A 72 12.69 -22.17 26.44
N LEU A 73 12.68 -21.28 27.42
CA LEU A 73 13.87 -20.84 28.17
C LEU A 73 13.62 -20.95 29.67
N ILE A 74 14.65 -21.21 30.46
CA ILE A 74 14.53 -21.21 31.91
C ILE A 74 14.29 -19.77 32.40
N ASN A 75 15.04 -18.78 31.86
CA ASN A 75 14.95 -17.37 32.21
C ASN A 75 14.86 -16.52 30.93
N ALA A 76 13.66 -16.18 30.49
CA ALA A 76 13.44 -15.29 29.34
C ALA A 76 13.67 -13.83 29.74
N GLN A 77 14.58 -13.18 29.02
CA GLN A 77 14.83 -11.74 29.15
C GLN A 77 14.25 -11.03 27.93
N PHE A 78 13.41 -10.03 28.19
CA PHE A 78 12.78 -9.20 27.16
C PHE A 78 13.34 -7.79 27.23
N GLU A 79 13.27 -7.07 26.09
CA GLU A 79 13.74 -5.69 26.02
C GLU A 79 12.84 -4.72 26.80
N SER A 80 11.54 -5.01 26.88
CA SER A 80 10.55 -4.18 27.56
C SER A 80 9.54 -5.01 28.35
N GLN A 81 8.71 -4.33 29.16
CA GLN A 81 7.62 -4.96 29.93
C GLN A 81 6.53 -5.56 29.03
N THR A 82 6.36 -5.05 27.82
CA THR A 82 5.38 -5.57 26.82
C THR A 82 5.78 -6.93 26.26
N LYS A 83 7.04 -7.35 26.47
CA LYS A 83 7.60 -8.65 26.04
C LYS A 83 7.61 -8.86 24.52
N ASP A 84 7.60 -7.79 23.75
CA ASP A 84 7.51 -7.86 22.29
C ASP A 84 8.82 -8.33 21.64
N LYS A 85 9.97 -8.22 22.33
CA LYS A 85 11.27 -8.61 21.79
C LYS A 85 12.11 -9.40 22.79
N LEU A 86 12.59 -10.58 22.37
CA LEU A 86 13.47 -11.43 23.18
C LEU A 86 14.92 -10.97 23.07
N ASN A 87 15.61 -10.83 24.23
CA ASN A 87 16.97 -10.27 24.30
C ASN A 87 18.06 -11.23 24.79
N ASN A 88 17.75 -12.51 25.04
CA ASN A 88 18.73 -13.51 25.48
C ASN A 88 19.80 -13.75 24.41
N SER A 89 21.01 -13.20 24.54
CA SER A 89 22.07 -13.23 23.52
C SER A 89 22.49 -14.64 23.07
N HIS A 90 22.56 -15.62 24.00
CA HIS A 90 22.96 -16.99 23.71
C HIS A 90 21.95 -17.73 22.81
N ILE A 91 20.68 -17.30 22.78
CA ILE A 91 19.64 -17.96 21.99
C ILE A 91 19.84 -17.75 20.48
N ARG A 92 20.44 -16.63 20.06
CA ARG A 92 20.82 -16.41 18.66
C ARG A 92 21.72 -17.54 18.14
N GLY A 93 22.79 -17.84 18.89
CA GLY A 93 23.73 -18.91 18.54
C GLY A 93 23.10 -20.31 18.57
N PHE A 94 22.28 -20.57 19.59
CA PHE A 94 21.58 -21.85 19.73
C PHE A 94 20.62 -22.12 18.57
N VAL A 95 19.74 -21.15 18.26
CA VAL A 95 18.78 -21.28 17.14
C VAL A 95 19.52 -21.38 15.82
N ASN A 96 20.55 -20.54 15.60
CA ASN A 96 21.36 -20.61 14.38
C ASN A 96 21.97 -22.01 14.18
N LYS A 97 22.59 -22.59 15.22
CA LYS A 97 23.17 -23.92 15.13
C LYS A 97 22.11 -24.99 14.83
N CYS A 98 21.04 -25.01 15.61
CA CYS A 98 19.97 -25.98 15.48
C CYS A 98 19.32 -25.95 14.09
N VAL A 99 18.99 -24.72 13.58
CA VAL A 99 18.39 -24.56 12.25
C VAL A 99 19.38 -24.95 11.16
N THR A 100 20.66 -24.58 11.29
CA THR A 100 21.69 -24.92 10.31
C THR A 100 21.81 -26.42 10.15
N GLU A 101 21.93 -27.16 11.27
CA GLU A 101 22.07 -28.61 11.25
C GLU A 101 20.87 -29.30 10.59
N HIS A 102 19.66 -29.05 11.10
CA HIS A 102 18.45 -29.72 10.60
C HIS A 102 18.09 -29.35 9.17
N MET A 103 18.22 -28.05 8.82
CA MET A 103 17.88 -27.57 7.46
C MET A 103 18.91 -28.06 6.45
N SER A 104 20.19 -28.12 6.79
CA SER A 104 21.23 -28.68 5.90
C SER A 104 20.94 -30.15 5.60
N THR A 105 20.65 -30.97 6.64
CA THR A 105 20.28 -32.36 6.44
C THR A 105 19.05 -32.51 5.56
N PHE A 106 17.98 -31.73 5.85
CA PHE A 106 16.76 -31.78 5.06
C PHE A 106 17.01 -31.46 3.57
N LEU A 107 17.80 -30.40 3.26
CA LEU A 107 18.11 -30.03 1.89
C LEU A 107 19.03 -31.05 1.18
N GLU A 108 19.89 -31.71 1.90
CA GLU A 108 20.72 -32.83 1.36
C GLU A 108 19.88 -34.07 1.03
N GLU A 109 18.92 -34.40 1.88
CA GLU A 109 17.96 -35.48 1.64
C GLU A 109 16.95 -35.19 0.54
N ASN A 110 16.69 -33.90 0.26
CA ASN A 110 15.70 -33.45 -0.70
C ASN A 110 16.31 -32.49 -1.78
N PRO A 111 17.19 -32.98 -2.68
CA PRO A 111 17.93 -32.13 -3.60
C PRO A 111 17.07 -31.38 -4.62
N ASN A 112 15.91 -31.91 -4.98
CA ASN A 112 14.96 -31.23 -5.87
C ASN A 112 14.34 -30.00 -5.19
N VAL A 113 13.92 -30.15 -3.94
CA VAL A 113 13.39 -29.04 -3.12
C VAL A 113 14.47 -27.98 -2.90
N ALA A 114 15.70 -28.42 -2.61
CA ALA A 114 16.84 -27.52 -2.44
C ALA A 114 17.11 -26.70 -3.71
N LYS A 115 17.10 -27.34 -4.87
CA LYS A 115 17.31 -26.69 -6.16
C LYS A 115 16.20 -25.67 -6.48
N GLU A 116 14.96 -26.05 -6.27
CA GLU A 116 13.82 -25.16 -6.49
C GLU A 116 13.88 -23.93 -5.58
N LEU A 117 14.16 -24.14 -4.29
CA LEU A 117 14.31 -23.07 -3.32
C LEU A 117 15.43 -22.09 -3.69
N VAL A 118 16.61 -22.59 -4.08
CA VAL A 118 17.74 -21.76 -4.50
C VAL A 118 17.40 -20.95 -5.76
N LEU A 119 16.77 -21.58 -6.78
CA LEU A 119 16.35 -20.90 -8.00
C LEU A 119 15.34 -19.78 -7.71
N ARG A 120 14.44 -20.01 -6.75
CA ARG A 120 13.50 -18.98 -6.29
C ARG A 120 14.25 -17.79 -5.67
N CYS A 121 15.20 -18.05 -4.79
CA CYS A 121 16.02 -16.99 -4.16
C CYS A 121 16.84 -16.20 -5.19
N ILE A 122 17.37 -16.86 -6.24
CA ILE A 122 18.07 -16.19 -7.35
C ILE A 122 17.09 -15.28 -8.11
N THR A 123 15.87 -15.73 -8.31
CA THR A 123 14.83 -14.90 -8.96
C THR A 123 14.48 -13.67 -8.13
N ALA A 124 14.39 -13.83 -6.79
CA ALA A 124 14.21 -12.73 -5.85
C ALA A 124 15.37 -11.73 -5.92
N GLN A 125 16.64 -12.21 -5.91
CA GLN A 125 17.81 -11.36 -6.06
C GLN A 125 17.79 -10.55 -7.35
N LYS A 126 17.53 -11.18 -8.50
CA LYS A 126 17.44 -10.49 -9.79
C LYS A 126 16.37 -9.40 -9.79
N ALA A 127 15.21 -9.70 -9.20
CA ALA A 127 14.13 -8.71 -9.08
C ALA A 127 14.50 -7.54 -8.17
N ARG A 128 15.16 -7.80 -7.03
CA ARG A 128 15.65 -6.77 -6.12
C ARG A 128 16.72 -5.89 -6.78
N ASP A 129 17.68 -6.49 -7.49
CA ASP A 129 18.73 -5.74 -8.18
C ASP A 129 18.14 -4.90 -9.33
N ALA A 130 17.16 -5.42 -10.07
CA ALA A 130 16.44 -4.65 -11.08
C ALA A 130 15.69 -3.46 -10.46
N ALA A 131 15.03 -3.67 -9.30
CA ALA A 131 14.37 -2.61 -8.57
C ALA A 131 15.34 -1.53 -8.07
N ARG A 132 16.50 -1.94 -7.54
CA ARG A 132 17.56 -1.02 -7.12
C ARG A 132 18.07 -0.18 -8.30
N ASN A 133 18.35 -0.81 -9.44
CA ASN A 133 18.78 -0.11 -10.64
C ASN A 133 17.72 0.87 -11.16
N ALA A 134 16.43 0.48 -11.12
CA ALA A 134 15.33 1.36 -11.49
C ALA A 134 15.23 2.57 -10.55
N ARG A 135 15.39 2.37 -9.24
CA ARG A 135 15.45 3.47 -8.25
C ARG A 135 16.63 4.41 -8.52
N GLU A 136 17.84 3.87 -8.76
CA GLU A 136 19.03 4.67 -9.07
C GLU A 136 18.85 5.49 -10.34
N LEU A 137 18.24 4.92 -11.39
CA LEU A 137 17.96 5.63 -12.62
C LEU A 137 16.95 6.76 -12.40
N THR A 138 15.92 6.52 -11.60
CA THR A 138 14.94 7.55 -11.22
C THR A 138 15.59 8.66 -10.39
N ARG A 139 16.45 8.30 -9.44
CA ARG A 139 17.20 9.23 -8.60
C ARG A 139 18.22 10.05 -9.43
N ARG A 140 18.97 9.41 -10.34
CA ARG A 140 19.93 10.12 -11.22
C ARG A 140 19.22 11.09 -12.16
N LYS A 141 18.05 10.73 -12.69
CA LYS A 141 17.22 11.64 -13.48
C LYS A 141 16.70 12.82 -12.64
N GLY A 142 16.47 12.63 -11.35
CA GLY A 142 16.09 13.72 -10.42
C GLY A 142 17.25 14.64 -10.02
N VAL A 143 18.51 14.19 -10.07
CA VAL A 143 19.68 14.97 -9.63
C VAL A 143 20.38 15.68 -10.81
N LEU A 144 20.29 15.17 -12.04
CA LEU A 144 21.00 15.68 -13.22
C LEU A 144 20.10 16.32 -14.29
N GLY A 145 18.80 16.22 -14.18
CA GLY A 145 17.86 16.86 -15.08
C GLY A 145 16.75 17.51 -14.29
N SER A 146 16.32 18.69 -14.71
CA SER A 146 15.08 19.28 -14.23
C SER A 146 14.04 18.16 -14.17
N THR A 147 13.52 17.91 -12.96
CA THR A 147 12.44 16.92 -12.76
C THR A 147 11.27 17.35 -13.61
N THR A 148 11.20 16.84 -14.83
CA THR A 148 10.07 17.11 -15.71
C THR A 148 8.90 16.40 -15.05
N LEU A 149 8.02 17.21 -14.46
CA LEU A 149 6.79 16.73 -13.86
C LEU A 149 6.01 15.91 -14.89
N PRO A 150 5.21 14.93 -14.46
CA PRO A 150 4.40 14.15 -15.39
C PRO A 150 3.61 15.07 -16.32
N GLY A 151 3.68 14.86 -17.62
CA GLY A 151 3.01 15.73 -18.60
C GLY A 151 1.50 15.85 -18.41
N LYS A 152 0.91 14.87 -17.71
CA LYS A 152 -0.52 14.90 -17.34
C LYS A 152 -0.83 15.67 -16.06
N LEU A 153 0.17 15.99 -15.23
CA LEU A 153 0.00 16.77 -14.01
C LEU A 153 -0.31 18.22 -14.36
N ALA A 154 -1.45 18.72 -13.90
CA ALA A 154 -1.74 20.15 -13.87
C ALA A 154 -1.31 20.71 -12.50
N ASP A 155 -0.08 21.19 -12.41
CA ASP A 155 0.52 21.67 -11.15
C ASP A 155 -0.09 23.00 -10.69
N CYS A 156 0.10 23.34 -9.42
CA CYS A 156 -0.24 24.64 -8.84
C CYS A 156 0.95 25.60 -8.91
N SER A 157 0.67 26.90 -8.73
CA SER A 157 1.69 27.94 -8.85
C SER A 157 2.44 28.22 -7.54
N ASP A 158 1.83 27.99 -6.38
CA ASP A 158 2.48 28.14 -5.08
C ASP A 158 3.54 27.05 -4.88
N ARG A 159 4.62 27.41 -4.21
CA ARG A 159 5.76 26.50 -3.92
C ARG A 159 5.80 26.07 -2.46
N ARG A 160 4.98 26.67 -1.62
CA ARG A 160 4.87 26.31 -0.20
C ARG A 160 4.00 25.09 -0.07
N SER A 161 4.61 23.92 0.19
CA SER A 161 3.91 22.64 0.25
C SER A 161 2.76 22.65 1.24
N GLU A 162 2.91 23.31 2.37
CA GLU A 162 1.91 23.45 3.43
C GLU A 162 0.60 24.13 2.99
N LEU A 163 0.63 24.89 1.90
CA LEU A 163 -0.54 25.53 1.32
C LEU A 163 -1.11 24.77 0.11
N CYS A 164 -0.35 23.80 -0.42
CA CYS A 164 -0.67 23.12 -1.65
C CYS A 164 -1.38 21.79 -1.41
N GLU A 165 -2.25 21.42 -2.32
CA GLU A 165 -2.95 20.15 -2.33
C GLU A 165 -3.03 19.56 -3.73
N ILE A 166 -3.01 18.22 -3.81
CA ILE A 166 -3.13 17.50 -5.08
C ILE A 166 -4.35 16.60 -5.08
N TYR A 167 -5.16 16.71 -6.13
CA TYR A 167 -6.27 15.80 -6.39
C TYR A 167 -5.84 14.69 -7.33
N ILE A 168 -6.00 13.46 -6.90
CA ILE A 168 -5.86 12.27 -7.73
C ILE A 168 -7.23 11.93 -8.28
N VAL A 169 -7.42 12.11 -9.58
CA VAL A 169 -8.73 12.07 -10.23
C VAL A 169 -8.82 10.90 -11.18
N GLU A 170 -9.97 10.23 -11.21
CA GLU A 170 -10.23 9.14 -12.14
C GLU A 170 -10.50 9.66 -13.56
N GLY A 171 -9.66 9.22 -14.50
CA GLY A 171 -9.84 9.47 -15.93
C GLY A 171 -9.55 10.91 -16.40
N ASP A 172 -9.44 11.03 -17.71
CA ASP A 172 -9.12 12.32 -18.34
C ASP A 172 -10.36 13.25 -18.39
N SER A 173 -11.59 12.71 -18.38
CA SER A 173 -12.84 13.50 -18.41
C SER A 173 -13.02 14.29 -17.11
N ALA A 174 -13.12 13.59 -15.97
CA ALA A 174 -13.22 14.25 -14.66
C ALA A 174 -11.97 15.10 -14.38
N GLY A 175 -10.79 14.62 -14.79
CA GLY A 175 -9.54 15.39 -14.74
C GLY A 175 -9.60 16.69 -15.51
N GLY A 176 -10.28 16.73 -16.66
CA GLY A 176 -10.50 17.94 -17.46
C GLY A 176 -11.39 18.95 -16.74
N THR A 177 -12.52 18.50 -16.19
CA THR A 177 -13.44 19.33 -15.40
C THR A 177 -12.74 19.88 -14.15
N ALA A 178 -12.02 19.02 -13.41
CA ALA A 178 -11.27 19.43 -12.23
C ALA A 178 -10.17 20.47 -12.55
N LYS A 179 -9.44 20.29 -13.66
CA LYS A 179 -8.44 21.28 -14.13
C LYS A 179 -9.03 22.65 -14.42
N GLN A 180 -10.26 22.70 -14.90
CA GLN A 180 -10.96 23.96 -15.18
C GLN A 180 -11.54 24.60 -13.91
N GLY A 181 -12.08 23.78 -12.99
CA GLY A 181 -12.75 24.24 -11.77
C GLY A 181 -11.81 24.61 -10.62
N ARG A 182 -10.59 24.10 -10.59
CA ARG A 182 -9.64 24.28 -9.48
C ARG A 182 -9.16 25.71 -9.26
N ASP A 183 -8.73 26.02 -8.05
CA ASP A 183 -7.87 27.19 -7.82
C ASP A 183 -6.42 26.84 -8.19
N ARG A 184 -5.93 27.41 -9.28
CA ARG A 184 -4.59 27.15 -9.82
C ARG A 184 -3.46 27.60 -8.91
N ARG A 185 -3.73 28.42 -7.90
CA ARG A 185 -2.70 28.91 -6.98
C ARG A 185 -2.17 27.78 -6.11
N PHE A 186 -3.06 26.95 -5.55
CA PHE A 186 -2.68 25.94 -4.56
C PHE A 186 -3.20 24.52 -4.85
N GLN A 187 -4.06 24.32 -5.84
CA GLN A 187 -4.60 23.00 -6.20
C GLN A 187 -3.94 22.45 -7.47
N ALA A 188 -3.37 21.25 -7.35
CA ALA A 188 -2.85 20.46 -8.46
C ALA A 188 -3.81 19.32 -8.80
N ILE A 189 -3.85 18.90 -10.07
CA ILE A 189 -4.67 17.78 -10.55
C ILE A 189 -3.78 16.76 -11.27
N LEU A 190 -3.86 15.52 -10.81
CA LEU A 190 -3.22 14.36 -11.45
C LEU A 190 -4.29 13.35 -11.88
N PRO A 191 -4.69 13.31 -13.16
CA PRO A 191 -5.60 12.28 -13.64
C PRO A 191 -4.89 10.93 -13.74
N LEU A 192 -5.58 9.87 -13.30
CA LEU A 192 -5.16 8.48 -13.47
C LEU A 192 -5.88 7.87 -14.67
N ARG A 193 -5.17 7.14 -15.50
CA ARG A 193 -5.75 6.46 -16.67
C ARG A 193 -6.17 5.04 -16.30
N GLY A 194 -7.41 4.91 -15.85
CA GLY A 194 -8.00 3.64 -15.46
C GLY A 194 -7.46 3.10 -14.11
N LYS A 195 -7.66 1.81 -13.88
CA LYS A 195 -7.26 1.15 -12.65
C LYS A 195 -5.74 1.06 -12.53
N ILE A 196 -5.19 1.60 -11.47
CA ILE A 196 -3.76 1.49 -11.19
C ILE A 196 -3.38 0.06 -10.82
N LEU A 197 -2.08 -0.22 -10.91
CA LEU A 197 -1.54 -1.53 -10.57
C LEU A 197 -1.82 -1.89 -9.10
N ASN A 198 -2.35 -3.08 -8.85
CA ASN A 198 -2.44 -3.61 -7.49
C ASN A 198 -1.03 -4.02 -7.01
N VAL A 199 -0.43 -3.17 -6.21
CA VAL A 199 0.94 -3.35 -5.71
C VAL A 199 1.08 -4.48 -4.68
N GLU A 200 -0.03 -4.99 -4.16
CA GLU A 200 -0.02 -6.14 -3.25
C GLU A 200 0.34 -7.45 -3.97
N LYS A 201 0.06 -7.53 -5.29
CA LYS A 201 0.23 -8.73 -6.10
C LYS A 201 1.51 -8.78 -6.93
N VAL A 202 2.34 -7.75 -6.85
CA VAL A 202 3.51 -7.65 -7.72
C VAL A 202 4.77 -7.25 -6.96
N ARG A 203 5.92 -7.60 -7.53
CA ARG A 203 7.21 -7.18 -7.00
C ARG A 203 7.48 -5.70 -7.27
N LEU A 204 8.34 -5.09 -6.45
CA LEU A 204 8.71 -3.68 -6.53
C LEU A 204 9.21 -3.24 -7.91
N ASN A 205 9.94 -4.07 -8.65
CA ASN A 205 10.39 -3.72 -10.00
C ASN A 205 9.21 -3.42 -10.94
N ARG A 206 8.15 -4.24 -10.88
CA ARG A 206 6.93 -4.02 -11.66
C ARG A 206 6.17 -2.78 -11.21
N VAL A 207 6.16 -2.50 -9.91
CA VAL A 207 5.58 -1.26 -9.36
C VAL A 207 6.29 -0.05 -9.96
N LEU A 208 7.63 -0.06 -9.99
CA LEU A 208 8.45 1.03 -10.53
C LEU A 208 8.45 1.12 -12.07
N GLU A 209 7.99 0.11 -12.78
CA GLU A 209 7.79 0.16 -14.24
C GLU A 209 6.44 0.79 -14.61
N ASN A 210 5.47 0.80 -13.70
CA ASN A 210 4.13 1.32 -13.97
C ASN A 210 4.10 2.86 -14.07
N GLU A 211 3.59 3.38 -15.18
CA GLU A 211 3.61 4.83 -15.47
C GLU A 211 2.73 5.66 -14.54
N GLU A 212 1.59 5.10 -14.06
CA GLU A 212 0.71 5.78 -13.11
C GLU A 212 1.39 5.92 -11.75
N ILE A 213 2.04 4.84 -11.28
CA ILE A 213 2.82 4.83 -10.03
C ILE A 213 4.01 5.80 -10.13
N LYS A 214 4.78 5.76 -11.22
CA LYS A 214 5.88 6.72 -11.47
C LYS A 214 5.39 8.16 -11.42
N SER A 215 4.24 8.42 -12.04
CA SER A 215 3.65 9.75 -12.08
C SER A 215 3.31 10.24 -10.66
N MET A 216 2.75 9.38 -9.80
CA MET A 216 2.46 9.72 -8.41
C MET A 216 3.73 9.96 -7.59
N ILE A 217 4.72 9.06 -7.69
CA ILE A 217 6.02 9.21 -6.98
C ILE A 217 6.68 10.55 -7.37
N THR A 218 6.70 10.87 -8.66
CA THR A 218 7.30 12.10 -9.17
C THR A 218 6.49 13.34 -8.75
N ALA A 219 5.16 13.27 -8.79
CA ALA A 219 4.29 14.37 -8.39
C ALA A 219 4.42 14.70 -6.91
N PHE A 220 4.43 13.69 -6.04
CA PHE A 220 4.53 13.88 -4.58
C PHE A 220 5.93 14.35 -4.17
N GLY A 221 6.98 13.86 -4.82
CA GLY A 221 8.37 14.30 -4.63
C GLY A 221 9.07 13.76 -3.39
N CYS A 222 8.38 13.07 -2.49
CA CYS A 222 8.90 12.62 -1.18
C CYS A 222 9.61 11.25 -1.22
N GLY A 223 9.74 10.58 -2.38
CA GLY A 223 10.34 9.25 -2.47
C GLY A 223 9.41 8.13 -1.96
N ILE A 224 9.96 6.92 -1.85
CA ILE A 224 9.23 5.73 -1.37
C ILE A 224 10.10 4.86 -0.46
N LEU A 225 9.50 4.10 0.44
CA LEU A 225 10.18 3.16 1.35
C LEU A 225 11.35 3.84 2.09
N ASP A 226 12.57 3.26 1.99
CA ASP A 226 13.77 3.78 2.67
C ASP A 226 14.24 5.14 2.13
N ASP A 227 13.84 5.50 0.89
CA ASP A 227 14.14 6.81 0.28
C ASP A 227 13.06 7.87 0.61
N PHE A 228 12.06 7.53 1.44
CA PHE A 228 11.00 8.45 1.81
C PHE A 228 11.54 9.59 2.68
N ASP A 229 11.25 10.82 2.25
CA ASP A 229 11.66 12.05 2.93
C ASP A 229 10.49 13.05 2.87
N GLU A 230 9.76 13.15 3.97
CA GLU A 230 8.58 14.01 4.08
C GLU A 230 8.89 15.49 3.84
N SER A 231 10.11 15.94 4.17
CA SER A 231 10.52 17.33 3.94
C SER A 231 10.52 17.75 2.47
N LYS A 232 10.51 16.77 1.56
CA LYS A 232 10.43 16.95 0.09
C LYS A 232 9.01 16.83 -0.46
N LEU A 233 8.02 16.60 0.41
CA LEU A 233 6.63 16.51 0.00
C LEU A 233 6.17 17.85 -0.62
N ARG A 234 5.59 17.78 -1.81
CA ARG A 234 5.21 18.96 -2.58
C ARG A 234 3.79 19.47 -2.27
N TYR A 235 2.95 18.64 -1.67
CA TYR A 235 1.56 18.93 -1.37
C TYR A 235 1.21 18.42 0.02
N ASP A 236 0.77 19.29 0.90
CA ASP A 236 0.34 18.95 2.26
C ASP A 236 -0.84 17.97 2.26
N ARG A 237 -1.72 18.06 1.26
CA ARG A 237 -2.88 17.18 1.14
C ARG A 237 -2.88 16.42 -0.16
N ILE A 238 -2.97 15.11 -0.07
CA ILE A 238 -3.16 14.19 -1.18
C ILE A 238 -4.61 13.71 -1.11
N ILE A 239 -5.43 14.13 -2.06
CA ILE A 239 -6.87 13.97 -2.03
C ILE A 239 -7.29 13.02 -3.15
N SER A 240 -7.83 11.85 -2.80
CA SER A 240 -8.48 10.97 -3.77
C SER A 240 -9.86 11.54 -4.15
N MET A 241 -10.10 11.71 -5.43
CA MET A 241 -11.37 12.20 -5.97
C MET A 241 -11.78 11.26 -7.11
N THR A 242 -12.52 10.23 -6.77
CA THR A 242 -13.01 9.17 -7.66
C THR A 242 -14.53 9.21 -7.75
N ASP A 243 -15.06 8.60 -8.80
CA ASP A 243 -16.50 8.47 -8.98
C ASP A 243 -17.16 7.72 -7.80
N ALA A 244 -18.44 7.98 -7.57
CA ALA A 244 -19.20 7.38 -6.48
C ALA A 244 -19.79 6.01 -6.88
N ASP A 245 -19.03 5.22 -7.62
CA ASP A 245 -19.39 3.88 -8.07
C ASP A 245 -18.39 2.81 -7.60
N VAL A 246 -18.63 1.56 -7.96
CA VAL A 246 -17.78 0.43 -7.58
C VAL A 246 -16.38 0.51 -8.19
N ASP A 247 -16.22 1.08 -9.38
CA ASP A 247 -14.93 1.24 -10.04
C ASP A 247 -14.11 2.34 -9.38
N GLY A 248 -14.73 3.49 -9.06
CA GLY A 248 -14.10 4.56 -8.31
C GLY A 248 -13.68 4.13 -6.90
N ALA A 249 -14.53 3.34 -6.21
CA ALA A 249 -14.18 2.73 -4.93
C ALA A 249 -12.96 1.80 -5.06
N HIS A 250 -12.89 1.01 -6.14
CA HIS A 250 -11.74 0.12 -6.40
C HIS A 250 -10.46 0.92 -6.70
N ILE A 251 -10.52 1.98 -7.51
CA ILE A 251 -9.36 2.84 -7.78
C ILE A 251 -8.86 3.49 -6.49
N ARG A 252 -9.75 3.96 -5.64
CA ARG A 252 -9.42 4.54 -4.35
C ARG A 252 -8.70 3.56 -3.43
N ILE A 253 -9.17 2.31 -3.32
CA ILE A 253 -8.49 1.32 -2.47
C ILE A 253 -7.13 0.89 -3.06
N LEU A 254 -6.98 0.82 -4.38
CA LEU A 254 -5.68 0.58 -5.02
C LEU A 254 -4.69 1.70 -4.70
N LEU A 255 -5.13 2.97 -4.73
CA LEU A 255 -4.32 4.11 -4.33
C LEU A 255 -3.89 4.01 -2.87
N TYR A 256 -4.81 3.68 -1.97
CA TYR A 256 -4.49 3.54 -0.54
C TYR A 256 -3.58 2.34 -0.28
N THR A 257 -3.72 1.24 -1.03
CA THR A 257 -2.78 0.11 -0.98
C THR A 257 -1.37 0.55 -1.35
N PHE A 258 -1.22 1.35 -2.40
CA PHE A 258 0.07 1.90 -2.80
C PHE A 258 0.65 2.83 -1.73
N LEU A 259 -0.12 3.77 -1.21
CA LEU A 259 0.32 4.70 -0.16
C LEU A 259 0.70 3.95 1.12
N PHE A 260 -0.10 2.99 1.54
CA PHE A 260 0.17 2.17 2.73
C PHE A 260 1.45 1.35 2.59
N ARG A 261 1.72 0.77 1.41
CA ARG A 261 2.88 -0.10 1.21
C ARG A 261 4.18 0.67 0.97
N TYR A 262 4.12 1.83 0.35
CA TYR A 262 5.32 2.52 -0.15
C TYR A 262 5.53 3.92 0.42
N MET A 263 4.50 4.55 0.97
CA MET A 263 4.51 5.91 1.52
C MET A 263 3.69 6.02 2.80
N ARG A 264 3.76 5.01 3.65
CA ARG A 264 2.95 4.87 4.86
C ARG A 264 2.97 6.10 5.78
N PRO A 265 4.10 6.81 6.00
CA PRO A 265 4.11 8.02 6.82
C PRO A 265 3.11 9.09 6.34
N LEU A 266 2.76 9.15 5.05
CA LEU A 266 1.74 10.09 4.56
C LEU A 266 0.35 9.85 5.17
N ILE A 267 0.01 8.59 5.47
CA ILE A 267 -1.24 8.25 6.16
C ILE A 267 -1.11 8.54 7.65
N GLU A 268 -0.01 8.13 8.26
CA GLU A 268 0.25 8.29 9.70
C GLU A 268 0.28 9.77 10.11
N HIS A 269 0.90 10.62 9.33
CA HIS A 269 0.99 12.06 9.59
C HIS A 269 -0.22 12.85 9.06
N GLY A 270 -1.15 12.18 8.33
CA GLY A 270 -2.45 12.72 7.98
C GLY A 270 -2.49 13.59 6.76
N HIS A 271 -1.65 13.31 5.79
CA HIS A 271 -1.64 13.97 4.49
C HIS A 271 -2.66 13.41 3.48
N VAL A 272 -3.30 12.25 3.79
CA VAL A 272 -4.17 11.54 2.84
C VAL A 272 -5.64 11.76 3.15
N TYR A 273 -6.40 12.15 2.13
CA TYR A 273 -7.83 12.46 2.23
C TYR A 273 -8.63 11.83 1.08
N ALA A 274 -9.92 11.60 1.33
CA ALA A 274 -10.92 11.32 0.32
C ALA A 274 -11.84 12.54 0.17
N ALA A 275 -12.06 13.00 -1.06
CA ALA A 275 -13.13 13.96 -1.35
C ALA A 275 -14.49 13.24 -1.29
N LYS A 276 -15.51 13.92 -0.78
CA LYS A 276 -16.88 13.45 -0.77
C LYS A 276 -17.70 14.30 -1.75
N PRO A 277 -17.82 13.90 -3.04
CA PRO A 277 -18.72 14.58 -3.97
C PRO A 277 -20.18 14.28 -3.63
N PRO A 278 -21.14 15.11 -4.07
CA PRO A 278 -22.56 14.83 -3.88
C PRO A 278 -23.00 13.65 -4.77
N LEU A 279 -23.95 12.86 -4.25
CA LEU A 279 -24.63 11.81 -5.01
C LEU A 279 -25.79 12.34 -5.85
N TYR A 280 -26.48 13.35 -5.34
CA TYR A 280 -27.66 13.92 -5.97
C TYR A 280 -27.60 15.44 -6.00
N LYS A 281 -28.19 15.98 -7.07
CA LYS A 281 -28.64 17.35 -7.14
C LYS A 281 -30.17 17.34 -7.07
N ALA A 282 -30.73 18.04 -6.11
CA ALA A 282 -32.17 18.24 -5.94
C ALA A 282 -32.54 19.65 -6.41
N SER A 283 -33.35 19.74 -7.44
CA SER A 283 -33.87 21.03 -7.93
C SER A 283 -35.30 21.26 -7.45
N PHE A 284 -35.48 22.27 -6.63
CA PHE A 284 -36.76 22.61 -6.04
C PHE A 284 -37.03 24.12 -6.11
N LYS A 285 -38.15 24.54 -6.73
CA LYS A 285 -38.57 25.95 -6.89
C LYS A 285 -37.46 26.88 -7.43
N GLY A 286 -36.61 26.36 -8.34
CA GLY A 286 -35.54 27.15 -8.96
C GLY A 286 -34.29 27.29 -8.11
N HIS A 287 -34.17 26.52 -7.02
CA HIS A 287 -32.99 26.38 -6.21
C HIS A 287 -32.44 24.97 -6.35
N ASP A 288 -31.12 24.84 -6.37
CA ASP A 288 -30.41 23.55 -6.47
C ASP A 288 -29.71 23.27 -5.15
N ASP A 289 -30.05 22.14 -4.51
CA ASP A 289 -29.39 21.62 -3.32
C ASP A 289 -28.61 20.34 -3.65
N TYR A 290 -27.50 20.11 -2.95
CA TYR A 290 -26.64 18.96 -3.17
C TYR A 290 -26.74 18.01 -1.98
N LEU A 291 -26.98 16.71 -2.26
CA LEU A 291 -27.18 15.68 -1.24
C LEU A 291 -26.10 14.63 -1.37
N TYR A 292 -25.53 14.22 -0.24
CA TYR A 292 -24.33 13.40 -0.16
C TYR A 292 -24.59 11.95 0.28
N SER A 293 -25.85 11.61 0.57
CA SER A 293 -26.25 10.25 0.90
C SER A 293 -27.74 9.99 0.57
N GLU A 294 -28.13 8.71 0.55
CA GLU A 294 -29.55 8.33 0.40
C GLU A 294 -30.39 8.79 1.59
N GLU A 295 -29.81 8.80 2.79
CA GLU A 295 -30.47 9.27 4.00
C GLU A 295 -30.80 10.76 3.89
N GLU A 296 -29.84 11.59 3.42
CA GLU A 296 -30.06 13.01 3.19
C GLU A 296 -31.19 13.24 2.17
N LYS A 297 -31.24 12.41 1.11
CA LYS A 297 -32.31 12.47 0.13
C LYS A 297 -33.69 12.13 0.73
N LEU A 298 -33.78 11.07 1.52
CA LEU A 298 -35.01 10.70 2.22
C LEU A 298 -35.47 11.77 3.21
N GLU A 299 -34.55 12.42 3.89
CA GLU A 299 -34.85 13.53 4.79
C GLU A 299 -35.32 14.76 4.01
N TYR A 300 -34.67 15.06 2.89
CA TYR A 300 -35.07 16.15 1.99
C TYR A 300 -36.48 15.93 1.44
N ASP A 301 -36.84 14.71 1.04
CA ASP A 301 -38.18 14.34 0.57
C ASP A 301 -39.24 14.53 1.65
N ARG A 302 -38.94 14.26 2.93
CA ARG A 302 -39.87 14.43 4.06
C ARG A 302 -40.14 15.90 4.35
N ASN A 303 -39.18 16.77 4.11
CA ASN A 303 -39.25 18.18 4.47
C ASN A 303 -39.79 19.09 3.33
N ALA A 304 -39.73 18.62 2.10
CA ALA A 304 -40.16 19.38 0.94
C ALA A 304 -41.63 19.17 0.62
N THR A 305 -42.35 20.29 0.44
CA THR A 305 -43.75 20.29 0.01
C THR A 305 -43.87 20.65 -1.46
N GLY A 306 -43.71 19.66 -2.35
CA GLY A 306 -43.85 19.87 -3.81
C GLY A 306 -43.04 18.89 -4.63
N LYS A 307 -43.08 19.05 -5.96
CA LYS A 307 -42.32 18.18 -6.87
C LYS A 307 -40.87 18.60 -6.89
N ILE A 308 -39.98 17.65 -6.53
CA ILE A 308 -38.53 17.79 -6.59
C ILE A 308 -38.04 17.07 -7.83
N GLU A 309 -37.10 17.65 -8.56
CA GLU A 309 -36.41 17.00 -9.65
C GLU A 309 -35.01 16.60 -9.17
N TYR A 310 -34.71 15.30 -9.23
CA TYR A 310 -33.43 14.75 -8.84
C TYR A 310 -32.58 14.41 -10.05
N GLN A 311 -31.33 14.84 -10.02
CA GLN A 311 -30.28 14.36 -10.91
C GLN A 311 -29.29 13.55 -10.06
N ARG A 312 -29.18 12.24 -10.35
CA ARG A 312 -28.13 11.39 -9.73
C ARG A 312 -26.85 11.55 -10.53
N TYR A 313 -25.75 11.84 -9.85
CA TYR A 313 -24.42 11.83 -10.46
C TYR A 313 -23.84 10.42 -10.40
N LYS A 314 -23.53 9.85 -11.57
CA LYS A 314 -22.85 8.56 -11.69
C LYS A 314 -21.34 8.73 -11.70
N GLY A 315 -20.85 9.89 -12.15
CA GLY A 315 -19.44 10.21 -12.17
C GLY A 315 -19.18 11.73 -12.15
N LEU A 316 -17.99 12.08 -11.73
CA LEU A 316 -17.52 13.47 -11.61
C LEU A 316 -17.49 14.22 -12.97
N GLY A 317 -17.39 13.46 -14.07
CA GLY A 317 -17.42 14.01 -15.42
C GLY A 317 -18.80 14.55 -15.84
N GLU A 318 -19.87 14.22 -15.11
CA GLU A 318 -21.22 14.74 -15.34
C GLU A 318 -21.45 16.12 -14.70
N MET A 319 -20.56 16.52 -13.81
CA MET A 319 -20.64 17.82 -13.13
C MET A 319 -20.02 18.92 -13.98
N SER A 320 -20.63 20.13 -13.95
CA SER A 320 -19.95 21.31 -14.46
C SER A 320 -18.76 21.67 -13.57
N LYS A 321 -17.83 22.48 -14.09
CA LYS A 321 -16.66 22.92 -13.31
C LYS A 321 -17.06 23.76 -12.10
N GLU A 322 -18.14 24.52 -12.20
CA GLU A 322 -18.70 25.31 -11.11
C GLU A 322 -19.30 24.40 -10.03
N GLN A 323 -20.09 23.40 -10.42
CA GLN A 323 -20.65 22.42 -9.51
C GLN A 323 -19.56 21.65 -8.77
N LEU A 324 -18.52 21.18 -9.49
CA LEU A 324 -17.40 20.47 -8.89
C LEU A 324 -16.59 21.35 -7.93
N TRP A 325 -16.42 22.63 -8.27
CA TRP A 325 -15.81 23.60 -7.38
C TRP A 325 -16.63 23.79 -6.11
N ASP A 326 -17.89 24.16 -6.23
CA ASP A 326 -18.74 24.55 -5.10
C ASP A 326 -18.98 23.40 -4.10
N THR A 327 -19.03 22.16 -4.58
CA THR A 327 -19.39 21.00 -3.76
C THR A 327 -18.18 20.19 -3.26
N THR A 328 -17.06 20.18 -4.04
CA THR A 328 -16.01 19.18 -3.82
C THR A 328 -14.59 19.76 -3.71
N MET A 329 -14.33 20.91 -4.35
CA MET A 329 -12.97 21.46 -4.40
C MET A 329 -12.78 22.76 -3.62
N ASN A 330 -13.82 23.54 -3.40
CA ASN A 330 -13.75 24.79 -2.65
C ASN A 330 -13.48 24.52 -1.16
N PRO A 331 -12.36 24.99 -0.58
CA PRO A 331 -12.02 24.77 0.82
C PRO A 331 -13.09 25.22 1.83
N ALA A 332 -13.94 26.19 1.45
CA ALA A 332 -14.97 26.72 2.34
C ALA A 332 -16.23 25.83 2.43
N THR A 333 -16.49 25.00 1.42
CA THR A 333 -17.77 24.26 1.28
C THR A 333 -17.59 22.75 1.15
N ARG A 334 -16.42 22.30 0.71
CA ARG A 334 -16.15 20.87 0.49
C ARG A 334 -16.09 20.06 1.78
N THR A 335 -16.40 18.79 1.66
CA THR A 335 -16.16 17.81 2.71
C THR A 335 -15.00 16.89 2.33
N LEU A 336 -13.96 16.84 3.19
CA LEU A 336 -12.86 15.91 3.07
C LEU A 336 -12.88 14.91 4.23
N ILE A 337 -12.73 13.64 3.91
CA ILE A 337 -12.61 12.55 4.88
C ILE A 337 -11.12 12.24 5.01
N ARG A 338 -10.54 12.46 6.19
CA ARG A 338 -9.15 12.09 6.45
C ARG A 338 -9.01 10.58 6.54
N VAL A 339 -8.08 10.02 5.79
CA VAL A 339 -7.72 8.60 5.88
C VAL A 339 -6.84 8.42 7.11
N THR A 340 -7.31 7.61 8.05
CA THR A 340 -6.60 7.32 9.30
C THR A 340 -6.32 5.84 9.42
N MET A 341 -5.29 5.50 10.17
CA MET A 341 -4.92 4.13 10.49
C MET A 341 -4.85 4.00 12.01
N GLN A 342 -5.74 3.19 12.58
CA GLN A 342 -5.80 2.97 14.03
C GLN A 342 -4.78 1.92 14.48
N ASP A 343 -4.68 0.82 13.74
CA ASP A 343 -3.71 -0.26 13.99
C ASP A 343 -3.05 -0.66 12.66
N ALA A 344 -1.72 -0.55 12.65
CA ALA A 344 -0.94 -0.86 11.46
C ALA A 344 -0.87 -2.35 11.14
N ALA A 345 -0.91 -3.21 12.15
CA ALA A 345 -0.88 -4.65 11.96
C ALA A 345 -2.22 -5.17 11.44
N GLU A 346 -3.32 -4.61 11.95
CA GLU A 346 -4.67 -4.91 11.44
C GLU A 346 -4.83 -4.43 10.00
N ALA A 347 -4.38 -3.21 9.69
CA ALA A 347 -4.39 -2.68 8.33
C ALA A 347 -3.55 -3.54 7.37
N ASP A 348 -2.37 -4.00 7.80
CA ASP A 348 -1.53 -4.91 7.00
C ASP A 348 -2.25 -6.21 6.68
N GLN A 349 -2.88 -6.83 7.66
CA GLN A 349 -3.67 -8.06 7.49
C GLN A 349 -4.86 -7.84 6.55
N MET A 350 -5.56 -6.71 6.69
CA MET A 350 -6.71 -6.37 5.86
C MET A 350 -6.30 -6.16 4.40
N PHE A 351 -5.22 -5.41 4.13
CA PHE A 351 -4.69 -5.24 2.78
C PHE A 351 -4.21 -6.57 2.19
N ALA A 352 -3.50 -7.40 2.96
CA ALA A 352 -3.06 -8.71 2.52
C ALA A 352 -4.24 -9.64 2.16
N MET A 353 -5.30 -9.61 2.96
CA MET A 353 -6.51 -10.42 2.76
C MET A 353 -7.32 -9.94 1.56
N LEU A 354 -7.63 -8.65 1.49
CA LEU A 354 -8.55 -8.11 0.48
C LEU A 354 -7.87 -7.86 -0.87
N MET A 355 -6.62 -7.40 -0.86
CA MET A 355 -5.87 -7.02 -2.06
C MET A 355 -4.86 -8.07 -2.51
N GLY A 356 -4.56 -9.07 -1.68
CA GLY A 356 -3.64 -10.16 -1.96
C GLY A 356 -4.12 -11.14 -3.03
N GLU A 357 -3.35 -12.18 -3.29
CA GLU A 357 -3.62 -13.14 -4.37
C GLU A 357 -4.75 -14.11 -4.06
N SER A 358 -4.95 -14.50 -2.77
CA SER A 358 -5.93 -15.52 -2.40
C SER A 358 -7.38 -15.06 -2.56
N PRO A 359 -8.15 -15.63 -3.52
CA PRO A 359 -9.58 -15.35 -3.65
C PRO A 359 -10.39 -15.92 -2.48
N GLU A 360 -9.90 -17.00 -1.86
CA GLU A 360 -10.59 -17.70 -0.76
C GLU A 360 -10.71 -16.84 0.48
N LEU A 361 -9.64 -16.09 0.83
CA LEU A 361 -9.66 -15.18 1.96
C LEU A 361 -10.68 -14.05 1.76
N ARG A 362 -10.75 -13.49 0.54
CA ARG A 362 -11.76 -12.48 0.19
C ARG A 362 -13.18 -13.03 0.23
N ARG A 363 -13.39 -14.24 -0.31
CA ARG A 363 -14.68 -14.91 -0.28
C ARG A 363 -15.17 -15.11 1.15
N LYS A 364 -14.30 -15.64 2.01
CA LYS A 364 -14.60 -15.85 3.43
C LYS A 364 -14.98 -14.54 4.11
N PHE A 365 -14.21 -13.48 3.90
CA PHE A 365 -14.51 -12.16 4.43
C PHE A 365 -15.89 -11.64 3.97
N ILE A 366 -16.22 -11.78 2.68
CA ILE A 366 -17.53 -11.37 2.14
C ILE A 366 -18.65 -12.19 2.78
N GLU A 367 -18.48 -13.51 2.89
CA GLU A 367 -19.48 -14.41 3.51
C GLU A 367 -19.71 -14.07 4.99
N GLU A 368 -18.64 -13.80 5.76
CA GLU A 368 -18.71 -13.43 7.17
C GLU A 368 -19.36 -12.06 7.41
N ASN A 369 -19.23 -11.12 6.47
CA ASN A 369 -19.73 -9.75 6.59
C ASN A 369 -20.97 -9.47 5.73
N ALA A 370 -21.53 -10.47 5.05
CA ALA A 370 -22.67 -10.30 4.14
C ALA A 370 -23.90 -9.67 4.84
N SER A 371 -24.09 -9.93 6.13
CA SER A 371 -25.19 -9.36 6.93
C SER A 371 -25.06 -7.85 7.18
N LEU A 372 -23.88 -7.28 6.99
CA LEU A 372 -23.63 -5.84 7.18
C LEU A 372 -23.95 -5.01 5.92
N VAL A 373 -24.20 -5.67 4.80
CA VAL A 373 -24.54 -5.01 3.54
C VAL A 373 -26.03 -4.69 3.56
N THR A 374 -26.35 -3.42 3.59
CA THR A 374 -27.73 -2.92 3.58
C THR A 374 -28.22 -2.55 2.18
N ASP A 375 -27.29 -2.20 1.28
CA ASP A 375 -27.57 -1.83 -0.11
C ASP A 375 -26.58 -2.49 -1.05
N LEU A 376 -27.10 -3.15 -2.09
CA LEU A 376 -26.31 -3.64 -3.21
C LEU A 376 -26.56 -2.69 -4.40
N ASP A 377 -25.52 -1.99 -4.82
CA ASP A 377 -25.54 -1.25 -6.09
C ASP A 377 -25.44 -2.27 -7.23
N ILE A 378 -26.59 -2.74 -7.72
CA ILE A 378 -26.74 -3.76 -8.79
C ILE A 378 -27.05 -3.05 -10.09
#